data_152809bac0d42f7cd133533691ad3638
#
_entry.id   152809bac0d42f7cd133533691ad3638
#
_cell.length_a   1.000
_cell.length_b   1.000
_cell.length_c   1.000
_cell.angle_alpha   90.00
_cell.angle_beta   90.00
_cell.angle_gamma   90.00
#
_symmetry.space_group_name_H-M   'P 1'
#
loop_
_entity.id
_entity.type
_entity.pdbx_description
1 polymer ?
#
loop_
_entity_poly.entity_id
_entity_poly.type
_entity_poly.pdbx_seq_one_letter_code
_entity_poly.pdbx_strand_id
1 'polypeptide(L)'
;MVSPQIANMGTIADLTTKNFKLSDGNVFQVKNDSFAPVTLEVKLASMSDEDDFVSTSFAVGWNPEIVREIKANASHTNVSLKWGY
;
A
#
# COMPACT_ATOMS: atom_id res chain seq x y z
N MET A 1 -14.47 3.43 -14.03
CA MET A 1 -13.60 2.43 -13.37
C MET A 1 -14.40 1.67 -12.34
N VAL A 2 -14.23 0.36 -12.33
CA VAL A 2 -14.90 -0.50 -11.36
C VAL A 2 -14.06 -0.54 -10.09
N SER A 3 -14.67 -0.32 -8.93
CA SER A 3 -13.98 -0.47 -7.66
C SER A 3 -13.58 -1.92 -7.44
N PRO A 4 -12.43 -2.18 -6.81
CA PRO A 4 -12.05 -3.54 -6.47
C PRO A 4 -13.05 -4.17 -5.51
N GLN A 5 -13.21 -5.49 -5.61
CA GLN A 5 -14.04 -6.24 -4.67
C GLN A 5 -13.16 -6.57 -3.46
N ILE A 6 -13.50 -6.00 -2.31
CA ILE A 6 -12.71 -6.14 -1.09
C ILE A 6 -13.56 -6.88 -0.06
N ALA A 7 -13.04 -8.00 0.41
CA ALA A 7 -13.68 -8.82 1.44
C ALA A 7 -13.01 -8.67 2.81
N ASN A 8 -11.71 -8.33 2.82
CA ASN A 8 -10.94 -8.11 4.05
C ASN A 8 -10.26 -6.75 3.96
N MET A 9 -10.26 -6.00 5.05
CA MET A 9 -9.70 -4.66 5.06
C MET A 9 -9.15 -4.33 6.44
N GLY A 10 -8.09 -3.55 6.46
CA GLY A 10 -7.51 -3.04 7.71
C GLY A 10 -6.71 -1.78 7.47
N THR A 11 -6.21 -1.21 8.55
CA THR A 11 -5.41 0.02 8.50
C THR A 11 -3.94 -0.30 8.28
N ILE A 12 -3.30 0.45 7.38
CA ILE A 12 -1.85 0.41 7.25
C ILE A 12 -1.28 1.35 8.30
N ALA A 13 -0.51 0.80 9.25
CA ALA A 13 0.01 1.54 10.39
C ALA A 13 1.53 1.46 10.46
N ASP A 14 2.12 2.37 11.23
CA ASP A 14 3.57 2.39 11.54
C ASP A 14 4.48 2.51 10.29
N LEU A 15 3.97 3.09 9.22
CA LEU A 15 4.72 3.18 7.96
C LEU A 15 5.89 4.18 8.03
N THR A 16 5.98 4.96 9.11
CA THR A 16 7.13 5.85 9.33
C THR A 16 8.36 5.10 9.85
N THR A 17 8.17 3.93 10.46
CA THR A 17 9.23 3.20 11.15
C THR A 17 9.47 1.79 10.63
N LYS A 18 8.48 1.15 10.05
CA LYS A 18 8.64 -0.22 9.51
C LYS A 18 7.90 -0.41 8.21
N ASN A 19 8.48 -1.25 7.36
CA ASN A 19 7.83 -1.67 6.14
C ASN A 19 6.52 -2.38 6.46
N PHE A 20 5.53 -2.20 5.61
CA PHE A 20 4.23 -2.84 5.78
C PHE A 20 4.08 -4.03 4.85
N LYS A 21 3.70 -5.17 5.41
CA LYS A 21 3.21 -6.33 4.67
C LYS A 21 2.29 -7.11 5.58
N LEU A 22 1.38 -7.89 5.00
CA LEU A 22 0.47 -8.71 5.79
C LEU A 22 1.21 -9.91 6.37
N SER A 23 0.88 -10.26 7.61
CA SER A 23 1.56 -11.34 8.34
C SER A 23 1.35 -12.72 7.71
N ASP A 24 0.25 -12.90 6.98
CA ASP A 24 -0.04 -14.15 6.28
C ASP A 24 0.56 -14.21 4.88
N GLY A 25 1.28 -13.15 4.46
CA GLY A 25 1.90 -13.10 3.15
C GLY A 25 0.95 -12.75 2.01
N ASN A 26 -0.31 -12.44 2.29
CA ASN A 26 -1.26 -12.06 1.26
C ASN A 26 -0.88 -10.74 0.58
N VAL A 27 -1.22 -10.64 -0.69
CA VAL A 27 -1.14 -9.38 -1.42
C VAL A 27 -2.41 -8.58 -1.18
N PHE A 28 -2.36 -7.28 -1.44
CA PHE A 28 -3.46 -6.39 -1.11
C PHE A 28 -3.49 -5.20 -2.06
N GLN A 29 -4.63 -4.53 -2.08
CA GLN A 29 -4.78 -3.24 -2.75
C GLN A 29 -4.78 -2.15 -1.70
N VAL A 30 -4.46 -0.92 -2.10
CA VAL A 30 -4.32 0.21 -1.19
C VAL A 30 -5.45 1.20 -1.42
N LYS A 31 -6.10 1.59 -0.31
CA LYS A 31 -7.04 2.71 -0.32
C LYS A 31 -6.37 3.91 0.32
N ASN A 32 -6.30 4.99 -0.41
CA ASN A 32 -5.77 6.26 0.10
C ASN A 32 -6.93 7.10 0.62
N ASP A 33 -7.02 7.23 1.95
CA ASP A 33 -8.03 8.06 2.61
C ASP A 33 -7.47 9.45 2.97
N SER A 34 -6.30 9.80 2.46
CA SER A 34 -5.72 11.14 2.62
C SER A 34 -6.40 12.12 1.70
N PHE A 35 -6.07 13.40 1.84
CA PHE A 35 -6.71 14.47 1.05
C PHE A 35 -6.14 14.62 -0.36
N ALA A 36 -5.01 13.99 -0.64
CA ALA A 36 -4.30 14.15 -1.91
C ALA A 36 -3.59 12.83 -2.26
N PRO A 37 -3.15 12.68 -3.52
CA PRO A 37 -2.35 11.51 -3.89
C PRO A 37 -1.11 11.39 -3.02
N VAL A 38 -0.71 10.14 -2.75
CA VAL A 38 0.45 9.82 -1.92
C VAL A 38 1.41 8.96 -2.74
N THR A 39 2.70 9.31 -2.72
CA THR A 39 3.71 8.48 -3.35
C THR A 39 4.28 7.51 -2.32
N LEU A 40 4.23 6.23 -2.65
CA LEU A 40 4.76 5.16 -1.82
C LEU A 40 5.78 4.37 -2.63
N GLU A 41 6.77 3.81 -1.95
CA GLU A 41 7.69 2.85 -2.55
C GLU A 41 7.19 1.45 -2.26
N VAL A 42 6.87 0.69 -3.31
CA VAL A 42 6.18 -0.59 -3.16
C VAL A 42 6.84 -1.69 -3.96
N LYS A 43 6.58 -2.93 -3.54
CA LYS A 43 6.79 -4.12 -4.36
C LYS A 43 5.43 -4.72 -4.69
N LEU A 44 5.23 -5.04 -5.96
CA LEU A 44 3.97 -5.63 -6.41
C LEU A 44 3.99 -7.15 -6.29
N ALA A 45 2.85 -7.78 -6.49
CA ALA A 45 2.62 -9.20 -6.20
C ALA A 45 3.61 -10.15 -6.85
N SER A 46 4.00 -9.88 -8.10
CA SER A 46 4.92 -10.78 -8.83
C SER A 46 6.39 -10.38 -8.73
N MET A 47 6.71 -9.36 -7.94
CA MET A 47 8.10 -8.97 -7.71
C MET A 47 8.73 -9.84 -6.60
N SER A 48 10.04 -10.06 -6.68
CA SER A 48 10.76 -10.85 -5.68
C SER A 48 11.31 -9.98 -4.56
N ASP A 49 11.79 -10.63 -3.48
CA ASP A 49 12.44 -9.91 -2.38
C ASP A 49 13.73 -9.20 -2.81
N GLU A 50 14.32 -9.64 -3.92
CA GLU A 50 15.55 -9.06 -4.45
C GLU A 50 15.30 -7.85 -5.34
N ASP A 51 14.05 -7.63 -5.75
CA ASP A 51 13.71 -6.47 -6.56
C ASP A 51 13.71 -5.20 -5.70
N ASP A 52 14.07 -4.08 -6.31
CA ASP A 52 13.98 -2.79 -5.63
C ASP A 52 12.53 -2.36 -5.49
N PHE A 53 12.25 -1.57 -4.45
CA PHE A 53 10.98 -0.88 -4.32
C PHE A 53 10.83 0.13 -5.46
N VAL A 54 9.61 0.32 -5.92
CA VAL A 54 9.30 1.23 -7.02
C VAL A 54 8.41 2.36 -6.50
N SER A 55 8.80 3.60 -6.73
CA SER A 55 7.97 4.76 -6.41
C SER A 55 6.70 4.74 -7.25
N THR A 56 5.56 4.79 -6.57
CA THR A 56 4.25 4.69 -7.22
C THR A 56 3.30 5.70 -6.58
N SER A 57 2.59 6.45 -7.40
CA SER A 57 1.58 7.40 -6.93
C SER A 57 0.26 6.67 -6.70
N PHE A 58 -0.31 6.85 -5.52
CA PHE A 58 -1.61 6.28 -5.15
C PHE A 58 -2.64 7.40 -5.06
N ALA A 59 -3.60 7.38 -5.96
CA ALA A 59 -4.68 8.36 -5.98
C ALA A 59 -5.59 8.19 -4.77
N VAL A 60 -6.33 9.23 -4.42
CA VAL A 60 -7.34 9.16 -3.36
C VAL A 60 -8.36 8.08 -3.73
N GLY A 61 -8.70 7.24 -2.76
CA GLY A 61 -9.58 6.09 -2.96
C GLY A 61 -8.81 4.80 -3.22
N TRP A 62 -9.51 3.80 -3.72
CA TRP A 62 -8.91 2.50 -4.03
C TRP A 62 -8.04 2.57 -5.28
N ASN A 63 -6.93 1.85 -5.26
CA ASN A 63 -5.97 1.79 -6.36
C ASN A 63 -5.86 0.36 -6.89
N PRO A 64 -5.61 0.19 -8.22
CA PRO A 64 -5.63 -1.13 -8.84
C PRO A 64 -4.38 -1.96 -8.60
N GLU A 65 -3.29 -1.36 -8.16
CA GLU A 65 -2.03 -2.09 -7.95
C GLU A 65 -2.20 -3.19 -6.90
N ILE A 66 -1.67 -4.36 -7.22
CA ILE A 66 -1.66 -5.50 -6.29
C ILE A 66 -0.30 -5.50 -5.59
N VAL A 67 -0.30 -5.08 -4.33
CA VAL A 67 0.92 -4.78 -3.55
C VAL A 67 1.23 -5.92 -2.61
N ARG A 68 2.51 -6.24 -2.44
CA ARG A 68 2.96 -7.21 -1.43
C ARG A 68 3.69 -6.55 -0.27
N GLU A 69 4.34 -5.42 -0.49
CA GLU A 69 5.11 -4.74 0.55
C GLU A 69 5.22 -3.25 0.26
N ILE A 70 5.14 -2.43 1.31
CA ILE A 70 5.33 -0.97 1.23
C ILE A 70 6.51 -0.60 2.10
N LYS A 71 7.44 0.18 1.55
CA LYS A 71 8.64 0.61 2.27
C LYS A 71 8.29 1.71 3.28
N ALA A 72 8.87 1.61 4.48
CA ALA A 72 8.76 2.66 5.49
C ALA A 72 9.48 3.93 5.03
N ASN A 73 8.92 5.08 5.42
CA ASN A 73 9.54 6.37 5.18
C ASN A 73 9.09 7.35 6.26
N ALA A 74 10.04 8.03 6.89
CA ALA A 74 9.74 8.98 7.96
C ALA A 74 8.81 10.12 7.52
N SER A 75 8.71 10.38 6.22
CA SER A 75 7.81 11.42 5.69
C SER A 75 6.33 11.01 5.69
N HIS A 76 6.00 9.74 5.95
CA HIS A 76 4.62 9.25 5.93
C HIS A 76 3.89 9.54 7.24
N THR A 77 4.01 10.75 7.78
CA THR A 77 3.42 11.11 9.07
C THR A 77 1.94 11.46 8.99
N ASN A 78 1.48 11.97 7.84
CA ASN A 78 0.12 12.46 7.67
C ASN A 78 -0.67 11.68 6.62
N VAL A 79 -0.26 10.45 6.34
CA VAL A 79 -0.99 9.61 5.38
C VAL A 79 -2.01 8.76 6.12
N SER A 80 -3.16 8.57 5.51
CA SER A 80 -4.21 7.68 6.01
C SER A 80 -4.47 6.64 4.93
N LEU A 81 -4.04 5.41 5.19
CA LEU A 81 -4.07 4.34 4.19
C LEU A 81 -4.71 3.09 4.77
N LYS A 82 -5.41 2.36 3.92
CA LYS A 82 -5.96 1.05 4.24
C LYS A 82 -5.51 0.02 3.22
N TRP A 83 -5.43 -1.23 3.66
CA TRP A 83 -5.21 -2.35 2.76
C TRP A 83 -6.50 -3.14 2.61
N GLY A 84 -6.64 -3.85 1.48
CA GLY A 84 -7.78 -4.70 1.28
C GLY A 84 -7.55 -5.80 0.24
N TYR A 85 -8.27 -6.88 0.40
CA TYR A 85 -8.27 -7.97 -0.58
C TYR A 85 -9.52 -8.82 -0.50
#